data_3469ef5276747db0b009a8af9beb288b
#
_entry.id   3469ef5276747db0b009a8af9beb288b
#
_cell.length_a   1.000
_cell.length_b   1.000
_cell.length_c   1.000
_cell.angle_alpha   90.00
_cell.angle_beta   90.00
_cell.angle_gamma   90.00
#
_symmetry.space_group_name_H-M   'P 1'
#
loop_
_entity.id
_entity.type
_entity.pdbx_description
1 polymer ?
#
loop_
_entity_poly.entity_id
_entity_poly.type
_entity_poly.pdbx_seq_one_letter_code
_entity_poly.pdbx_strand_id
1 'polypeptide(L)'
;MPEFRNQPETGHGIVPFAPQWRVLKQRARIIELLTMTPSRIIAFVFSGLFVLVLSVSAWAATAVPAGNRNATQPEIPRDAVIRTQQTNDTFEGKFQKVLRLFENDKKLISKIQKTAKRYDIDPVHMIGAIVGEHTYNVDAVDQLQAYYVKALAYAETRIRFEHNGESVSKFVRRPEFASCDGLRDSYTLWTCREEVYNAVFRGQSHPDQSFGKTFFQPLFAGQTFGLGQLNPLTALMMSDMAKKQGRQRKLDVRKPSVIYQTIMDPDKSLHYMAAVLRTAMDDYQNIAGFDISNNPGITATLYNLGGTKARATALAQENQKRSASGKSLKLPEENYYGWLVNNRIDTLRGLLN
;
A
#
# COMPACT_ATOMS: atom_id res chain seq x y z
N MET A 1 -15.40 49.29 -33.61
CA MET A 1 -15.55 49.15 -35.07
C MET A 1 -14.64 48.02 -35.53
N PRO A 2 -15.08 47.21 -36.47
CA PRO A 2 -16.18 46.23 -36.41
C PRO A 2 -15.64 44.76 -36.54
N GLU A 3 -16.44 43.79 -36.08
CA GLU A 3 -17.20 42.85 -36.91
C GLU A 3 -16.41 41.79 -37.68
N PHE A 4 -16.73 40.52 -37.38
CA PHE A 4 -17.42 39.52 -38.20
C PHE A 4 -17.36 38.18 -37.42
N ARG A 5 -18.44 37.70 -36.85
CA ARG A 5 -19.53 36.84 -37.35
C ARG A 5 -19.04 35.65 -38.21
N ASN A 6 -19.15 34.44 -37.66
CA ASN A 6 -19.83 33.32 -38.31
C ASN A 6 -19.99 32.13 -37.36
N GLN A 7 -21.25 31.79 -37.05
CA GLN A 7 -21.75 30.43 -36.93
C GLN A 7 -22.08 29.94 -38.35
N PRO A 8 -22.20 28.66 -38.66
CA PRO A 8 -23.12 27.67 -38.11
C PRO A 8 -22.49 26.24 -38.07
N GLU A 9 -23.13 25.23 -37.63
CA GLU A 9 -24.16 24.37 -38.16
C GLU A 9 -24.51 23.22 -37.20
N THR A 10 -25.79 22.99 -37.11
CA THR A 10 -26.43 21.86 -36.44
C THR A 10 -26.18 20.56 -37.18
N GLY A 11 -25.55 19.60 -36.53
CA GLY A 11 -25.46 18.20 -36.99
C GLY A 11 -26.34 17.29 -36.14
N HIS A 12 -27.54 16.97 -36.60
CA HIS A 12 -28.38 15.92 -36.04
C HIS A 12 -27.71 14.57 -36.26
N GLY A 13 -27.11 14.01 -35.22
CA GLY A 13 -26.62 12.63 -35.19
C GLY A 13 -27.77 11.65 -34.99
N ILE A 14 -28.10 10.92 -36.05
CA ILE A 14 -29.07 9.82 -36.08
C ILE A 14 -28.55 8.68 -35.22
N VAL A 15 -29.31 8.32 -34.16
CA VAL A 15 -29.05 7.11 -33.37
C VAL A 15 -29.43 5.90 -34.20
N PRO A 16 -28.55 4.95 -34.49
CA PRO A 16 -28.91 3.76 -35.24
C PRO A 16 -29.81 2.83 -34.42
N PHE A 17 -31.01 2.60 -34.88
CA PHE A 17 -31.91 1.56 -34.38
C PHE A 17 -31.25 0.18 -34.49
N ALA A 18 -31.09 -0.52 -33.37
CA ALA A 18 -30.63 -1.91 -33.37
C ALA A 18 -31.72 -2.79 -34.04
N PRO A 19 -31.36 -3.66 -35.00
CA PRO A 19 -32.35 -4.43 -35.75
C PRO A 19 -33.05 -5.45 -34.89
N GLN A 20 -34.38 -5.51 -35.00
CA GLN A 20 -35.31 -6.38 -34.26
C GLN A 20 -35.05 -7.91 -34.41
N TRP A 21 -34.19 -8.35 -35.35
CA TRP A 21 -33.86 -9.76 -35.52
C TRP A 21 -33.09 -10.40 -34.37
N ARG A 22 -32.42 -9.61 -33.48
CA ARG A 22 -31.77 -10.15 -32.28
C ARG A 22 -32.77 -10.69 -31.24
N VAL A 23 -33.92 -10.06 -31.12
CA VAL A 23 -34.96 -10.50 -30.17
C VAL A 23 -35.63 -11.80 -30.63
N LEU A 24 -35.80 -11.99 -31.95
CA LEU A 24 -36.39 -13.21 -32.52
C LEU A 24 -35.45 -14.42 -32.35
N LYS A 25 -34.13 -14.25 -32.50
CA LYS A 25 -33.17 -15.36 -32.25
C LYS A 25 -33.11 -15.80 -30.77
N GLN A 26 -33.36 -14.87 -29.85
CA GLN A 26 -33.38 -15.21 -28.43
C GLN A 26 -34.66 -15.97 -28.04
N ARG A 27 -35.82 -15.64 -28.64
CA ARG A 27 -37.08 -16.38 -28.46
C ARG A 27 -37.04 -17.77 -29.08
N ALA A 28 -36.41 -17.93 -30.24
CA ALA A 28 -36.24 -19.25 -30.88
C ALA A 28 -35.41 -20.22 -30.03
N ARG A 29 -34.33 -19.72 -29.38
CA ARG A 29 -33.50 -20.54 -28.46
C ARG A 29 -34.24 -20.98 -27.19
N ILE A 30 -35.16 -20.16 -26.67
CA ILE A 30 -35.98 -20.51 -25.49
C ILE A 30 -37.00 -21.59 -25.85
N ILE A 31 -37.57 -21.55 -27.04
CA ILE A 31 -38.54 -22.57 -27.51
C ILE A 31 -37.84 -23.90 -27.77
N GLU A 32 -36.62 -23.91 -28.30
CA GLU A 32 -35.83 -25.14 -28.49
C GLU A 32 -35.45 -25.82 -27.15
N LEU A 33 -35.22 -25.05 -26.09
CA LEU A 33 -34.96 -25.58 -24.74
C LEU A 33 -36.20 -26.27 -24.12
N LEU A 34 -37.42 -25.82 -24.46
CA LEU A 34 -38.66 -26.36 -23.93
C LEU A 34 -39.11 -27.66 -24.62
N THR A 35 -38.50 -28.03 -25.74
CA THR A 35 -38.83 -29.26 -26.51
C THR A 35 -37.74 -30.35 -26.37
N MET A 36 -36.72 -30.13 -25.56
CA MET A 36 -35.65 -31.12 -25.34
C MET A 36 -36.12 -32.27 -24.43
N THR A 37 -35.85 -33.51 -24.83
CA THR A 37 -36.04 -34.67 -23.98
C THR A 37 -35.14 -34.63 -22.73
N PRO A 38 -35.57 -35.24 -21.60
CA PRO A 38 -34.82 -35.20 -20.34
C PRO A 38 -33.36 -35.59 -20.48
N SER A 39 -33.02 -36.52 -21.34
CA SER A 39 -31.64 -36.97 -21.60
C SER A 39 -30.77 -35.91 -22.28
N ARG A 40 -31.33 -35.03 -23.11
CA ARG A 40 -30.59 -33.92 -23.75
C ARG A 40 -30.37 -32.75 -22.80
N ILE A 41 -31.30 -32.50 -21.89
CA ILE A 41 -31.16 -31.47 -20.86
C ILE A 41 -30.03 -31.83 -19.92
N ILE A 42 -29.94 -33.10 -19.50
CA ILE A 42 -28.86 -33.60 -18.64
C ILE A 42 -27.48 -33.43 -19.34
N ALA A 43 -27.40 -33.77 -20.63
CA ALA A 43 -26.15 -33.61 -21.39
C ALA A 43 -25.72 -32.13 -21.51
N PHE A 44 -26.65 -31.19 -21.69
CA PHE A 44 -26.36 -29.76 -21.76
C PHE A 44 -25.93 -29.17 -20.41
N VAL A 45 -26.55 -29.62 -19.30
CA VAL A 45 -26.20 -29.20 -17.94
C VAL A 45 -24.80 -29.72 -17.59
N PHE A 46 -24.48 -30.98 -17.91
CA PHE A 46 -23.18 -31.56 -17.66
C PHE A 46 -22.07 -30.91 -18.52
N SER A 47 -22.35 -30.62 -19.80
CA SER A 47 -21.39 -29.91 -20.66
C SER A 47 -21.20 -28.46 -20.22
N GLY A 48 -22.22 -27.76 -19.77
CA GLY A 48 -22.13 -26.40 -19.22
C GLY A 48 -21.38 -26.37 -17.90
N LEU A 49 -21.59 -27.34 -17.01
CA LEU A 49 -20.86 -27.45 -15.75
C LEU A 49 -19.39 -27.81 -15.97
N PHE A 50 -19.07 -28.66 -16.94
CA PHE A 50 -17.70 -29.04 -17.28
C PHE A 50 -16.90 -27.86 -17.88
N VAL A 51 -17.54 -27.01 -18.69
CA VAL A 51 -16.91 -25.80 -19.24
C VAL A 51 -16.70 -24.74 -18.13
N LEU A 52 -17.63 -24.63 -17.16
CA LEU A 52 -17.49 -23.69 -16.03
C LEU A 52 -16.37 -24.13 -15.05
N VAL A 53 -16.16 -25.43 -14.86
CA VAL A 53 -15.10 -25.96 -13.99
C VAL A 53 -13.70 -25.79 -14.62
N LEU A 54 -13.61 -25.77 -15.96
CA LEU A 54 -12.32 -25.59 -16.65
C LEU A 54 -11.87 -24.10 -16.76
N SER A 55 -12.73 -23.13 -16.43
CA SER A 55 -12.40 -21.70 -16.58
C SER A 55 -11.92 -21.02 -15.29
N VAL A 56 -11.82 -21.73 -14.16
CA VAL A 56 -11.17 -21.22 -12.97
C VAL A 56 -9.72 -21.70 -12.96
N SER A 57 -8.94 -21.28 -13.95
CA SER A 57 -7.49 -21.22 -13.77
C SER A 57 -7.22 -20.13 -12.73
N ALA A 58 -7.27 -20.49 -11.45
CA ALA A 58 -6.65 -19.66 -10.44
C ALA A 58 -5.17 -19.54 -10.83
N TRP A 59 -4.80 -18.42 -11.41
CA TRP A 59 -3.41 -18.13 -11.70
C TRP A 59 -2.71 -18.05 -10.34
N ALA A 60 -2.04 -19.12 -9.97
CA ALA A 60 -1.23 -19.12 -8.77
C ALA A 60 -0.18 -18.01 -8.93
N ALA A 61 -0.11 -17.11 -7.95
CA ALA A 61 0.89 -16.06 -7.97
C ALA A 61 2.29 -16.68 -8.07
N THR A 62 3.16 -16.06 -8.86
CA THR A 62 4.55 -16.50 -8.99
C THR A 62 5.29 -16.23 -7.69
N ALA A 63 5.79 -17.26 -7.04
CA ALA A 63 6.56 -17.10 -5.80
C ALA A 63 7.87 -16.35 -6.10
N VAL A 64 8.12 -15.28 -5.35
CA VAL A 64 9.39 -14.56 -5.40
C VAL A 64 10.40 -15.29 -4.52
N PRO A 65 11.53 -15.78 -5.08
CA PRO A 65 12.51 -16.50 -4.30
C PRO A 65 13.07 -15.65 -3.13
N ALA A 66 13.44 -16.31 -2.02
CA ALA A 66 14.15 -15.66 -0.91
C ALA A 66 15.51 -15.09 -1.34
N GLY A 67 16.03 -14.15 -0.56
CA GLY A 67 17.34 -13.53 -0.78
C GLY A 67 17.31 -12.35 -1.76
N ASN A 68 18.51 -11.77 -1.96
CA ASN A 68 18.70 -10.58 -2.79
C ASN A 68 18.65 -10.88 -4.29
N ARG A 69 18.10 -9.95 -5.05
CA ARG A 69 18.16 -9.90 -6.52
C ARG A 69 19.44 -9.21 -6.98
N ASN A 70 19.91 -8.22 -6.21
CA ASN A 70 21.13 -7.47 -6.50
C ASN A 70 22.33 -8.11 -5.77
N ALA A 71 23.42 -8.36 -6.49
CA ALA A 71 24.65 -8.93 -5.92
C ALA A 71 25.32 -8.00 -4.89
N THR A 72 25.16 -6.69 -5.08
CA THR A 72 25.66 -5.64 -4.18
C THR A 72 24.52 -4.77 -3.70
N GLN A 73 24.73 -4.14 -2.55
CA GLN A 73 23.71 -3.23 -2.00
C GLN A 73 23.44 -2.08 -2.97
N PRO A 74 22.16 -1.84 -3.32
CA PRO A 74 21.76 -0.67 -4.07
C PRO A 74 22.18 0.64 -3.36
N GLU A 75 22.34 1.71 -4.12
CA GLU A 75 22.80 3.00 -3.63
C GLU A 75 21.94 3.53 -2.48
N ILE A 76 22.59 3.93 -1.40
CA ILE A 76 21.95 4.56 -0.25
C ILE A 76 21.77 6.04 -0.56
N PRO A 77 20.57 6.61 -0.42
CA PRO A 77 20.32 8.02 -0.69
C PRO A 77 21.24 8.93 0.10
N ARG A 78 21.75 9.96 -0.55
CA ARG A 78 22.69 10.94 0.05
C ARG A 78 22.18 11.52 1.37
N ASP A 79 20.88 11.79 1.46
CA ASP A 79 20.26 12.32 2.68
C ASP A 79 20.36 11.34 3.86
N ALA A 80 20.28 10.03 3.63
CA ALA A 80 20.47 9.02 4.68
C ALA A 80 21.95 8.98 5.14
N VAL A 81 22.88 9.11 4.20
CA VAL A 81 24.33 9.21 4.51
C VAL A 81 24.63 10.44 5.36
N ILE A 82 24.15 11.62 4.95
CA ILE A 82 24.36 12.89 5.67
C ILE A 82 23.77 12.80 7.09
N ARG A 83 22.54 12.30 7.24
CA ARG A 83 21.92 12.14 8.58
C ARG A 83 22.71 11.21 9.48
N THR A 84 23.25 10.12 8.93
CA THR A 84 24.07 9.18 9.70
C THR A 84 25.38 9.80 10.15
N GLN A 85 26.05 10.55 9.27
CA GLN A 85 27.27 11.30 9.60
C GLN A 85 27.03 12.37 10.68
N GLN A 86 25.89 13.06 10.64
CA GLN A 86 25.51 14.07 11.64
C GLN A 86 25.34 13.51 13.06
N THR A 87 25.09 12.21 13.19
CA THR A 87 24.99 11.52 14.49
C THR A 87 26.31 10.90 14.94
N ASN A 88 27.42 11.13 14.24
CA ASN A 88 28.72 10.50 14.47
C ASN A 88 28.63 8.96 14.55
N ASP A 89 27.74 8.36 13.75
CA ASP A 89 27.52 6.92 13.70
C ASP A 89 27.74 6.36 12.29
N THR A 90 27.68 5.06 12.18
CA THR A 90 27.72 4.31 10.91
C THR A 90 26.43 3.52 10.73
N PHE A 91 26.12 3.11 9.50
CA PHE A 91 24.97 2.21 9.27
C PHE A 91 25.12 0.89 10.03
N GLU A 92 26.33 0.33 10.10
CA GLU A 92 26.58 -0.87 10.90
C GLU A 92 26.40 -0.59 12.40
N GLY A 93 26.88 0.54 12.92
CA GLY A 93 26.66 0.95 14.31
C GLY A 93 25.19 1.06 14.66
N LYS A 94 24.39 1.70 13.81
CA LYS A 94 22.94 1.79 13.95
C LYS A 94 22.27 0.41 13.88
N PHE A 95 22.65 -0.43 12.93
CA PHE A 95 22.15 -1.81 12.83
C PHE A 95 22.40 -2.59 14.12
N GLN A 96 23.61 -2.52 14.66
CA GLN A 96 23.98 -3.19 15.92
C GLN A 96 23.19 -2.64 17.13
N LYS A 97 22.88 -1.33 17.14
CA LYS A 97 21.99 -0.75 18.18
C LYS A 97 20.58 -1.36 18.12
N VAL A 98 20.03 -1.51 16.93
CA VAL A 98 18.70 -2.11 16.74
C VAL A 98 18.69 -3.58 17.13
N LEU A 99 19.73 -4.34 16.79
CA LEU A 99 19.85 -5.74 17.22
C LEU A 99 19.85 -5.85 18.75
N ARG A 100 20.68 -5.04 19.43
CA ARG A 100 20.71 -5.03 20.91
C ARG A 100 19.37 -4.66 21.53
N LEU A 101 18.58 -3.78 20.90
CA LEU A 101 17.22 -3.48 21.35
C LEU A 101 16.36 -4.76 21.37
N PHE A 102 16.37 -5.52 20.30
CA PHE A 102 15.62 -6.78 20.21
C PHE A 102 16.14 -7.87 21.14
N GLU A 103 17.44 -8.00 21.29
CA GLU A 103 18.08 -8.96 22.20
C GLU A 103 17.71 -8.70 23.65
N ASN A 104 17.63 -7.44 24.05
CA ASN A 104 17.34 -7.01 25.42
C ASN A 104 15.83 -6.92 25.71
N ASP A 105 14.97 -6.75 24.71
CA ASP A 105 13.52 -6.63 24.90
C ASP A 105 12.76 -7.85 24.33
N LYS A 106 12.84 -8.95 25.05
CA LYS A 106 12.08 -10.18 24.71
C LYS A 106 10.55 -9.98 24.72
N LYS A 107 10.07 -8.95 25.44
CA LYS A 107 8.62 -8.61 25.42
C LYS A 107 8.24 -8.01 24.07
N LEU A 108 9.09 -7.15 23.49
CA LEU A 108 8.90 -6.60 22.15
C LEU A 108 8.85 -7.72 21.10
N ILE A 109 9.81 -8.65 21.13
CA ILE A 109 9.81 -9.81 20.23
C ILE A 109 8.51 -10.62 20.35
N SER A 110 8.08 -10.94 21.58
CA SER A 110 6.81 -11.64 21.80
C SER A 110 5.58 -10.88 21.25
N LYS A 111 5.57 -9.54 21.37
CA LYS A 111 4.49 -8.70 20.80
C LYS A 111 4.52 -8.71 19.27
N ILE A 112 5.70 -8.64 18.66
CA ILE A 112 5.89 -8.73 17.20
C ILE A 112 5.37 -10.09 16.71
N GLN A 113 5.77 -11.21 17.31
CA GLN A 113 5.32 -12.54 16.94
C GLN A 113 3.79 -12.69 17.04
N LYS A 114 3.20 -12.23 18.16
CA LYS A 114 1.74 -12.27 18.37
C LYS A 114 0.99 -11.40 17.36
N THR A 115 1.56 -10.25 17.03
CA THR A 115 0.95 -9.34 16.04
C THR A 115 1.06 -9.93 14.65
N ALA A 116 2.23 -10.36 14.22
CA ALA A 116 2.46 -10.97 12.91
C ALA A 116 1.51 -12.15 12.65
N LYS A 117 1.34 -13.04 13.65
CA LYS A 117 0.37 -14.16 13.58
C LYS A 117 -1.07 -13.69 13.28
N ARG A 118 -1.52 -12.56 13.83
CA ARG A 118 -2.88 -12.04 13.59
C ARG A 118 -3.08 -11.54 12.15
N TYR A 119 -2.01 -11.15 11.49
CA TYR A 119 -2.03 -10.63 10.11
C TYR A 119 -1.57 -11.66 9.07
N ASP A 120 -1.35 -12.92 9.52
CA ASP A 120 -0.87 -14.00 8.66
C ASP A 120 0.41 -13.62 7.91
N ILE A 121 1.40 -13.12 8.66
CA ILE A 121 2.75 -12.80 8.15
C ILE A 121 3.82 -13.43 9.05
N ASP A 122 4.96 -13.78 8.46
CA ASP A 122 6.14 -14.18 9.23
C ASP A 122 6.65 -12.96 10.03
N PRO A 123 6.87 -13.07 11.35
CA PRO A 123 7.35 -11.95 12.18
C PRO A 123 8.66 -11.34 11.70
N VAL A 124 9.47 -12.04 10.93
CA VAL A 124 10.71 -11.52 10.35
C VAL A 124 10.48 -10.33 9.41
N HIS A 125 9.31 -10.23 8.75
CA HIS A 125 8.94 -9.07 7.95
C HIS A 125 8.82 -7.79 8.79
N MET A 126 8.22 -7.90 9.98
CA MET A 126 8.12 -6.77 10.91
C MET A 126 9.48 -6.37 11.47
N ILE A 127 10.30 -7.35 11.87
CA ILE A 127 11.68 -7.11 12.31
C ILE A 127 12.47 -6.44 11.20
N GLY A 128 12.40 -6.94 9.97
CA GLY A 128 13.07 -6.37 8.81
C GLY A 128 12.67 -4.91 8.55
N ALA A 129 11.38 -4.58 8.62
CA ALA A 129 10.91 -3.22 8.47
C ALA A 129 11.46 -2.28 9.57
N ILE A 130 11.45 -2.72 10.84
CA ILE A 130 12.02 -1.94 11.96
C ILE A 130 13.53 -1.75 11.76
N VAL A 131 14.25 -2.82 11.45
CA VAL A 131 15.71 -2.78 11.22
C VAL A 131 16.05 -1.79 10.12
N GLY A 132 15.37 -1.86 9.00
CA GLY A 132 15.61 -0.95 7.89
C GLY A 132 15.35 0.52 8.29
N GLU A 133 14.18 0.82 8.92
CA GLU A 133 13.83 2.17 9.33
C GLU A 133 14.87 2.76 10.29
N HIS A 134 15.28 2.01 11.27
CA HIS A 134 16.18 2.50 12.31
C HIS A 134 17.66 2.45 11.93
N THR A 135 18.04 1.71 10.90
CA THR A 135 19.39 1.74 10.35
C THR A 135 19.61 2.94 9.44
N TYR A 136 18.65 3.26 8.57
CA TYR A 136 18.86 4.26 7.52
C TYR A 136 18.19 5.62 7.77
N ASN A 137 17.09 5.65 8.51
CA ASN A 137 16.29 6.87 8.63
C ASN A 137 16.44 7.58 9.97
N VAL A 138 16.59 6.87 11.08
CA VAL A 138 16.53 7.45 12.42
C VAL A 138 17.56 6.81 13.33
N ASP A 139 18.05 7.55 14.32
CA ASP A 139 18.83 6.97 15.41
C ASP A 139 17.85 6.42 16.46
N ALA A 140 17.75 5.09 16.53
CA ALA A 140 16.62 4.40 17.16
C ALA A 140 16.53 4.57 18.67
N VAL A 141 17.67 4.62 19.36
CA VAL A 141 17.68 4.42 20.81
C VAL A 141 17.46 5.73 21.57
N ASP A 142 18.06 6.82 21.13
CA ASP A 142 17.94 8.11 21.81
C ASP A 142 16.68 8.87 21.43
N GLN A 143 16.11 8.56 20.28
CA GLN A 143 14.96 9.28 19.73
C GLN A 143 13.62 8.67 20.11
N LEU A 144 13.52 7.38 20.46
CA LEU A 144 12.26 6.79 20.95
C LEU A 144 11.74 7.54 22.16
N GLN A 145 12.59 7.91 23.11
CA GLN A 145 12.19 8.73 24.27
C GLN A 145 11.90 10.19 23.88
N ALA A 146 12.75 10.79 23.04
CA ALA A 146 12.56 12.18 22.60
C ALA A 146 11.32 12.35 21.72
N TYR A 147 10.99 11.37 20.88
CA TYR A 147 9.76 11.37 20.08
C TYR A 147 8.51 11.17 20.93
N TYR A 148 8.57 10.32 21.96
CA TYR A 148 7.44 10.12 22.87
C TYR A 148 7.11 11.42 23.64
N VAL A 149 8.13 12.12 24.15
CA VAL A 149 7.96 13.40 24.83
C VAL A 149 7.46 14.50 23.89
N LYS A 150 8.02 14.58 22.67
CA LYS A 150 7.56 15.55 21.66
C LYS A 150 6.12 15.31 21.25
N ALA A 151 5.69 14.05 21.09
CA ALA A 151 4.34 13.76 20.68
C ALA A 151 3.31 13.94 21.79
N LEU A 152 3.66 13.72 23.04
CA LEU A 152 2.79 14.14 24.16
C LEU A 152 2.57 15.65 24.13
N ALA A 153 3.63 16.44 23.88
CA ALA A 153 3.52 17.90 23.70
C ALA A 153 2.66 18.26 22.47
N TYR A 154 2.68 17.44 21.41
CA TYR A 154 1.79 17.62 20.25
C TYR A 154 0.34 17.23 20.52
N ALA A 155 0.09 16.21 21.33
CA ALA A 155 -1.26 15.80 21.69
C ALA A 155 -2.03 16.90 22.47
N GLU A 156 -1.30 17.77 23.15
CA GLU A 156 -1.85 18.91 23.86
C GLU A 156 -2.05 20.16 22.99
N THR A 157 -1.40 20.24 21.83
CA THR A 157 -1.63 21.32 20.86
C THR A 157 -2.85 21.02 19.97
N ARG A 158 -3.51 22.05 19.45
CA ARG A 158 -4.63 21.90 18.49
C ARG A 158 -4.12 21.51 17.10
N ILE A 159 -3.57 20.30 16.98
CA ILE A 159 -3.07 19.76 15.69
C ILE A 159 -4.24 19.61 14.74
N ARG A 160 -4.07 20.12 13.52
CA ARG A 160 -5.02 19.97 12.41
C ARG A 160 -4.32 19.39 11.20
N PHE A 161 -5.00 18.52 10.48
CA PHE A 161 -4.59 18.09 9.15
C PHE A 161 -5.15 19.10 8.14
N GLU A 162 -4.32 20.07 7.78
CA GLU A 162 -4.74 21.18 6.91
C GLU A 162 -3.55 21.69 6.08
N HIS A 163 -3.86 22.36 4.98
CA HIS A 163 -2.92 23.12 4.17
C HIS A 163 -3.52 24.50 3.90
N ASN A 164 -2.77 25.58 4.16
CA ASN A 164 -3.22 26.96 4.00
C ASN A 164 -4.60 27.25 4.63
N GLY A 165 -4.87 26.71 5.83
CA GLY A 165 -6.11 26.91 6.54
C GLY A 165 -7.29 26.05 6.05
N GLU A 166 -7.13 25.28 4.98
CA GLU A 166 -8.14 24.33 4.54
C GLU A 166 -7.88 22.95 5.13
N SER A 167 -8.83 22.44 5.94
CA SER A 167 -8.71 21.09 6.50
C SER A 167 -8.81 20.02 5.40
N VAL A 168 -8.05 18.92 5.55
CA VAL A 168 -8.13 17.79 4.63
C VAL A 168 -9.55 17.24 4.51
N SER A 169 -10.34 17.27 5.60
CA SER A 169 -11.74 16.83 5.59
C SER A 169 -12.65 17.69 4.70
N LYS A 170 -12.33 18.97 4.53
CA LYS A 170 -13.03 19.87 3.61
C LYS A 170 -12.50 19.68 2.18
N PHE A 171 -11.18 19.63 2.03
CA PHE A 171 -10.50 19.49 0.76
C PHE A 171 -10.97 18.26 -0.04
N VAL A 172 -11.05 17.08 0.61
CA VAL A 172 -11.47 15.83 -0.05
C VAL A 172 -12.98 15.74 -0.37
N ARG A 173 -13.75 16.81 -0.13
CA ARG A 173 -15.15 16.93 -0.57
C ARG A 173 -15.31 17.73 -1.86
N ARG A 174 -14.21 18.20 -2.43
CA ARG A 174 -14.23 18.90 -3.70
C ARG A 174 -14.71 17.98 -4.82
N PRO A 175 -15.36 18.49 -5.89
CA PRO A 175 -15.91 17.68 -6.98
C PRO A 175 -14.90 16.73 -7.64
N GLU A 176 -13.61 17.09 -7.64
CA GLU A 176 -12.53 16.32 -8.22
C GLU A 176 -12.36 14.96 -7.54
N PHE A 177 -12.79 14.83 -6.28
CA PHE A 177 -12.76 13.57 -5.52
C PHE A 177 -14.03 12.73 -5.66
N ALA A 178 -14.98 13.09 -6.53
CA ALA A 178 -16.25 12.37 -6.70
C ALA A 178 -16.06 10.87 -7.05
N SER A 179 -14.97 10.52 -7.75
CA SER A 179 -14.63 9.13 -8.04
C SER A 179 -14.30 8.30 -6.79
N CYS A 180 -13.98 8.95 -5.67
CA CYS A 180 -13.72 8.28 -4.40
C CYS A 180 -14.97 8.16 -3.51
N ASP A 181 -16.08 8.80 -3.90
CA ASP A 181 -17.33 8.73 -3.15
C ASP A 181 -17.90 7.31 -3.22
N GLY A 182 -18.42 6.84 -2.09
CA GLY A 182 -18.94 5.47 -1.99
C GLY A 182 -17.90 4.42 -1.61
N LEU A 183 -16.60 4.70 -1.70
CA LEU A 183 -15.56 3.82 -1.16
C LEU A 183 -15.63 3.80 0.37
N ARG A 184 -15.79 2.62 0.97
CA ARG A 184 -16.00 2.46 2.41
C ARG A 184 -14.79 1.93 3.15
N ASP A 185 -13.97 1.15 2.46
CA ASP A 185 -12.72 0.63 2.98
C ASP A 185 -11.67 1.75 3.08
N SER A 186 -10.98 1.85 4.21
CA SER A 186 -10.02 2.93 4.47
C SER A 186 -8.86 2.93 3.48
N TYR A 187 -8.36 1.75 3.09
CA TYR A 187 -7.24 1.66 2.16
C TYR A 187 -7.64 2.15 0.78
N THR A 188 -8.72 1.63 0.22
CA THR A 188 -9.20 2.03 -1.10
C THR A 188 -9.60 3.51 -1.15
N LEU A 189 -10.26 4.01 -0.10
CA LEU A 189 -10.69 5.40 0.00
C LEU A 189 -9.50 6.38 0.03
N TRP A 190 -8.53 6.16 0.91
CA TRP A 190 -7.41 7.09 1.05
C TRP A 190 -6.41 6.96 -0.09
N THR A 191 -6.24 5.77 -0.68
CA THR A 191 -5.46 5.57 -1.90
C THR A 191 -6.08 6.33 -3.08
N CYS A 192 -7.41 6.21 -3.29
CA CYS A 192 -8.10 6.99 -4.32
C CYS A 192 -7.90 8.50 -4.14
N ARG A 193 -8.02 9.01 -2.92
CA ARG A 193 -7.79 10.44 -2.61
C ARG A 193 -6.35 10.88 -2.89
N GLU A 194 -5.37 10.04 -2.59
CA GLU A 194 -3.97 10.31 -2.91
C GLU A 194 -3.73 10.29 -4.43
N GLU A 195 -4.32 9.34 -5.15
CA GLU A 195 -4.26 9.26 -6.62
C GLU A 195 -4.85 10.51 -7.27
N VAL A 196 -6.04 10.96 -6.82
CA VAL A 196 -6.67 12.20 -7.32
C VAL A 196 -5.82 13.43 -6.99
N TYR A 197 -5.32 13.53 -5.76
CA TYR A 197 -4.43 14.63 -5.38
C TYR A 197 -3.20 14.70 -6.30
N ASN A 198 -2.53 13.58 -6.52
CA ASN A 198 -1.34 13.52 -7.36
C ASN A 198 -1.62 13.85 -8.82
N ALA A 199 -2.79 13.49 -9.35
CA ALA A 199 -3.17 13.73 -10.74
C ALA A 199 -3.65 15.16 -11.01
N VAL A 200 -4.35 15.77 -10.04
CA VAL A 200 -5.10 17.03 -10.29
C VAL A 200 -4.48 18.24 -9.58
N PHE A 201 -3.90 18.04 -8.39
CA PHE A 201 -3.52 19.17 -7.53
C PHE A 201 -2.01 19.35 -7.37
N ARG A 202 -1.29 18.24 -7.29
CA ARG A 202 0.15 18.25 -7.03
C ARG A 202 0.93 18.97 -8.13
N GLY A 203 1.76 19.95 -7.73
CA GLY A 203 2.55 20.75 -8.66
C GLY A 203 1.73 21.72 -9.54
N GLN A 204 0.42 21.81 -9.33
CA GLN A 204 -0.48 22.72 -10.03
C GLN A 204 -1.01 23.79 -9.06
N SER A 205 -2.10 23.50 -8.36
CA SER A 205 -2.68 24.38 -7.34
C SER A 205 -2.14 24.13 -5.93
N HIS A 206 -1.38 23.08 -5.73
CA HIS A 206 -0.73 22.68 -4.48
C HIS A 206 0.76 22.41 -4.70
N PRO A 207 1.58 22.38 -3.62
CA PRO A 207 3.01 22.08 -3.72
C PRO A 207 3.27 20.77 -4.47
N ASP A 208 4.44 20.68 -5.15
CA ASP A 208 4.92 19.41 -5.71
C ASP A 208 5.45 18.46 -4.61
N GLN A 209 4.53 18.10 -3.72
CA GLN A 209 4.77 17.17 -2.62
C GLN A 209 3.62 16.15 -2.57
N SER A 210 3.86 14.99 -1.95
CA SER A 210 2.81 13.99 -1.78
C SER A 210 1.64 14.53 -0.93
N PHE A 211 0.46 13.96 -1.12
CA PHE A 211 -0.73 14.29 -0.33
C PHE A 211 -0.48 14.20 1.19
N GLY A 212 0.25 13.14 1.61
CA GLY A 212 0.64 12.96 3.00
C GLY A 212 1.51 14.12 3.53
N LYS A 213 2.50 14.59 2.75
CA LYS A 213 3.35 15.70 3.15
C LYS A 213 2.60 17.03 3.17
N THR A 214 1.68 17.24 2.25
CA THR A 214 0.95 18.52 2.12
C THR A 214 -0.05 18.72 3.26
N PHE A 215 -0.81 17.70 3.63
CA PHE A 215 -1.93 17.85 4.58
C PHE A 215 -1.71 17.24 5.96
N PHE A 216 -0.87 16.21 6.08
CA PHE A 216 -0.79 15.40 7.29
C PHE A 216 0.47 15.65 8.13
N GLN A 217 1.28 16.61 7.74
CA GLN A 217 2.54 16.94 8.41
C GLN A 217 2.68 18.45 8.63
N PRO A 218 1.75 19.08 9.37
CA PRO A 218 1.68 20.54 9.49
C PRO A 218 2.91 21.18 10.14
N LEU A 219 3.68 20.43 10.93
CA LEU A 219 4.79 20.98 11.73
C LEU A 219 6.14 20.33 11.43
N PHE A 220 6.18 19.13 10.83
CA PHE A 220 7.41 18.38 10.56
C PHE A 220 7.28 17.63 9.23
N ALA A 221 7.42 18.36 8.15
CA ALA A 221 7.39 17.79 6.80
C ALA A 221 8.38 16.63 6.66
N GLY A 222 7.88 15.45 6.29
CA GLY A 222 8.69 14.27 6.04
C GLY A 222 9.00 13.39 7.25
N GLN A 223 8.47 13.68 8.45
CA GLN A 223 8.73 12.83 9.61
C GLN A 223 7.70 11.69 9.73
N THR A 224 8.23 10.55 10.11
CA THR A 224 7.52 9.34 10.52
C THR A 224 7.70 9.16 12.03
N PHE A 225 6.85 8.37 12.68
CA PHE A 225 6.75 8.35 14.14
C PHE A 225 6.72 6.93 14.71
N GLY A 226 7.25 6.83 15.94
CA GLY A 226 7.21 5.60 16.74
C GLY A 226 8.09 4.48 16.20
N LEU A 227 7.96 3.30 16.80
CA LEU A 227 8.73 2.11 16.44
C LEU A 227 8.63 1.75 14.95
N GLY A 228 7.43 1.90 14.38
CA GLY A 228 7.14 1.59 12.99
C GLY A 228 7.43 2.71 12.01
N GLN A 229 7.88 3.87 12.46
CA GLN A 229 8.11 5.02 11.59
C GLN A 229 6.91 5.30 10.65
N LEU A 230 5.70 5.30 11.23
CA LEU A 230 4.47 5.48 10.47
C LEU A 230 4.13 6.97 10.31
N ASN A 231 3.56 7.33 9.16
CA ASN A 231 2.94 8.64 8.98
C ASN A 231 1.41 8.55 9.18
N PRO A 232 0.74 9.68 9.48
CA PRO A 232 -0.69 9.70 9.77
C PRO A 232 -1.57 9.21 8.61
N LEU A 233 -1.23 9.51 7.35
CA LEU A 233 -2.00 9.05 6.19
C LEU A 233 -1.93 7.53 6.05
N THR A 234 -0.73 6.94 6.20
CA THR A 234 -0.56 5.49 6.19
C THR A 234 -1.39 4.82 7.30
N ALA A 235 -1.40 5.40 8.51
CA ALA A 235 -2.22 4.88 9.60
C ALA A 235 -3.72 4.94 9.26
N LEU A 236 -4.20 6.01 8.64
CA LEU A 236 -5.59 6.12 8.17
C LEU A 236 -5.90 5.08 7.10
N MET A 237 -5.01 4.87 6.11
CA MET A 237 -5.16 3.82 5.11
C MET A 237 -5.32 2.44 5.73
N MET A 238 -4.51 2.10 6.72
CA MET A 238 -4.49 0.79 7.38
C MET A 238 -5.59 0.62 8.44
N SER A 239 -6.42 1.62 8.68
CA SER A 239 -7.34 1.67 9.82
C SER A 239 -8.36 0.54 9.85
N ASP A 240 -8.95 0.16 8.72
CA ASP A 240 -9.93 -0.92 8.69
C ASP A 240 -9.28 -2.29 8.88
N MET A 241 -8.11 -2.53 8.28
CA MET A 241 -7.36 -3.77 8.51
C MET A 241 -6.89 -3.88 9.97
N ALA A 242 -6.37 -2.79 10.56
CA ALA A 242 -5.98 -2.75 11.96
C ALA A 242 -7.18 -2.99 12.90
N LYS A 243 -8.37 -2.50 12.54
CA LYS A 243 -9.61 -2.79 13.28
C LYS A 243 -9.98 -4.27 13.15
N LYS A 244 -9.98 -4.82 11.95
CA LYS A 244 -10.44 -6.20 11.67
C LYS A 244 -9.51 -7.24 12.28
N GLN A 245 -8.19 -7.13 12.07
CA GLN A 245 -7.20 -8.12 12.50
C GLN A 245 -6.63 -7.81 13.88
N GLY A 246 -6.33 -6.53 14.13
CA GLY A 246 -5.68 -6.05 15.35
C GLY A 246 -6.61 -5.66 16.47
N ARG A 247 -7.95 -5.64 16.23
CA ARG A 247 -8.96 -5.13 17.17
C ARG A 247 -8.70 -3.67 17.61
N GLN A 248 -8.03 -2.90 16.72
CA GLN A 248 -7.76 -1.49 16.97
C GLN A 248 -9.01 -0.64 16.71
N ARG A 249 -9.06 0.55 17.32
CA ARG A 249 -10.13 1.52 17.03
C ARG A 249 -9.96 2.07 15.61
N LYS A 250 -11.05 2.19 14.85
CA LYS A 250 -11.00 2.87 13.54
C LYS A 250 -10.59 4.34 13.76
N LEU A 251 -9.61 4.79 12.98
CA LEU A 251 -9.10 6.15 13.03
C LEU A 251 -10.04 7.11 12.29
N ASP A 252 -10.13 8.34 12.79
CA ASP A 252 -10.91 9.43 12.19
C ASP A 252 -9.97 10.59 11.89
N VAL A 253 -9.89 10.99 10.63
CA VAL A 253 -9.04 12.09 10.15
C VAL A 253 -9.31 13.42 10.84
N ARG A 254 -10.51 13.61 11.43
CA ARG A 254 -10.89 14.78 12.22
C ARG A 254 -10.31 14.78 13.63
N LYS A 255 -9.60 13.70 14.01
CA LYS A 255 -9.00 13.54 15.35
C LYS A 255 -7.48 13.31 15.22
N PRO A 256 -6.69 14.31 14.76
CA PRO A 256 -5.27 14.18 14.53
C PRO A 256 -4.48 13.68 15.74
N SER A 257 -4.78 14.21 16.95
CA SER A 257 -4.11 13.80 18.20
C SER A 257 -4.26 12.30 18.48
N VAL A 258 -5.44 11.71 18.21
CA VAL A 258 -5.67 10.27 18.38
C VAL A 258 -4.82 9.46 17.41
N ILE A 259 -4.67 9.95 16.18
CA ILE A 259 -3.84 9.30 15.15
C ILE A 259 -2.38 9.32 15.59
N TYR A 260 -1.86 10.47 16.01
CA TYR A 260 -0.48 10.58 16.52
C TYR A 260 -0.25 9.70 17.76
N GLN A 261 -1.14 9.72 18.73
CA GLN A 261 -1.05 8.84 19.90
C GLN A 261 -1.05 7.36 19.52
N THR A 262 -1.78 6.98 18.46
CA THR A 262 -1.83 5.60 17.99
C THR A 262 -0.53 5.16 17.33
N ILE A 263 0.04 5.97 16.42
CA ILE A 263 1.27 5.60 15.71
C ILE A 263 2.51 5.68 16.59
N MET A 264 2.43 6.41 17.69
CA MET A 264 3.52 6.54 18.65
C MET A 264 3.49 5.51 19.78
N ASP A 265 2.33 4.96 20.08
CA ASP A 265 2.17 3.88 21.03
C ASP A 265 2.79 2.59 20.44
N PRO A 266 3.87 2.04 21.04
CA PRO A 266 4.57 0.89 20.47
C PRO A 266 3.66 -0.31 20.24
N ASP A 267 2.69 -0.54 21.13
CA ASP A 267 1.79 -1.70 21.04
C ASP A 267 0.75 -1.52 19.93
N LYS A 268 0.24 -0.31 19.75
CA LYS A 268 -0.74 -0.03 18.69
C LYS A 268 -0.06 0.06 17.32
N SER A 269 1.10 0.72 17.24
CA SER A 269 1.82 0.90 15.97
C SER A 269 2.21 -0.41 15.32
N LEU A 270 2.53 -1.46 16.09
CA LEU A 270 2.80 -2.80 15.55
C LEU A 270 1.65 -3.34 14.68
N HIS A 271 0.39 -3.06 15.05
CA HIS A 271 -0.76 -3.49 14.26
C HIS A 271 -0.85 -2.76 12.91
N TYR A 272 -0.51 -1.48 12.87
CA TYR A 272 -0.50 -0.70 11.64
C TYR A 272 0.68 -1.08 10.74
N MET A 273 1.85 -1.38 11.33
CA MET A 273 2.98 -1.95 10.60
C MET A 273 2.63 -3.27 9.92
N ALA A 274 2.06 -4.20 10.69
CA ALA A 274 1.64 -5.50 10.16
C ALA A 274 0.59 -5.34 9.05
N ALA A 275 -0.33 -4.37 9.19
CA ALA A 275 -1.31 -4.04 8.16
C ALA A 275 -0.64 -3.53 6.87
N VAL A 276 0.37 -2.65 6.95
CA VAL A 276 1.14 -2.19 5.78
C VAL A 276 1.81 -3.36 5.07
N LEU A 277 2.49 -4.22 5.82
CA LEU A 277 3.20 -5.38 5.26
C LEU A 277 2.22 -6.39 4.63
N ARG A 278 1.09 -6.69 5.28
CA ARG A 278 0.06 -7.56 4.71
C ARG A 278 -0.55 -6.95 3.45
N THR A 279 -0.87 -5.65 3.45
CA THR A 279 -1.38 -4.95 2.27
C THR A 279 -0.39 -4.99 1.12
N ALA A 280 0.92 -4.84 1.38
CA ALA A 280 1.94 -4.96 0.35
C ALA A 280 1.97 -6.36 -0.28
N MET A 281 1.84 -7.41 0.53
CA MET A 281 1.74 -8.79 0.04
C MET A 281 0.46 -8.98 -0.79
N ASP A 282 -0.68 -8.50 -0.30
CA ASP A 282 -1.96 -8.61 -1.00
C ASP A 282 -1.96 -7.85 -2.35
N ASP A 283 -1.41 -6.63 -2.38
CA ASP A 283 -1.28 -5.85 -3.62
C ASP A 283 -0.41 -6.56 -4.65
N TYR A 284 0.76 -7.08 -4.24
CA TYR A 284 1.65 -7.78 -5.15
C TYR A 284 1.07 -9.09 -5.63
N GLN A 285 0.40 -9.84 -4.78
CA GLN A 285 -0.27 -11.07 -5.16
C GLN A 285 -1.43 -10.83 -6.12
N ASN A 286 -2.31 -9.88 -5.80
CA ASN A 286 -3.57 -9.69 -6.52
C ASN A 286 -3.43 -8.81 -7.77
N ILE A 287 -2.46 -7.89 -7.80
CA ILE A 287 -2.28 -6.94 -8.90
C ILE A 287 -1.11 -7.34 -9.80
N ALA A 288 0.06 -7.63 -9.19
CA ALA A 288 1.26 -7.94 -9.94
C ALA A 288 1.44 -9.44 -10.24
N GLY A 289 0.67 -10.33 -9.59
CA GLY A 289 0.76 -11.77 -9.76
C GLY A 289 1.99 -12.39 -9.08
N PHE A 290 2.55 -11.74 -8.05
CA PHE A 290 3.72 -12.22 -7.32
C PHE A 290 3.41 -12.47 -5.84
N ASP A 291 3.76 -13.66 -5.36
CA ASP A 291 3.80 -13.96 -3.93
C ASP A 291 5.17 -13.57 -3.36
N ILE A 292 5.20 -12.52 -2.52
CA ILE A 292 6.40 -11.99 -1.87
C ILE A 292 6.50 -12.41 -0.40
N SER A 293 5.65 -13.31 0.08
CA SER A 293 5.59 -13.73 1.48
C SER A 293 6.87 -14.42 1.98
N ASN A 294 7.69 -14.94 1.07
CA ASN A 294 8.97 -15.58 1.39
C ASN A 294 10.18 -14.64 1.25
N ASN A 295 9.97 -13.36 0.95
CA ASN A 295 11.07 -12.41 0.74
C ASN A 295 10.92 -11.15 1.64
N PRO A 296 11.44 -11.19 2.87
CA PRO A 296 11.37 -10.05 3.79
C PRO A 296 12.06 -8.77 3.27
N GLY A 297 13.07 -8.90 2.41
CA GLY A 297 13.72 -7.74 1.80
C GLY A 297 12.78 -7.00 0.86
N ILE A 298 11.97 -7.69 0.07
CA ILE A 298 10.98 -7.04 -0.80
C ILE A 298 9.91 -6.32 0.03
N THR A 299 9.39 -6.95 1.07
CA THR A 299 8.39 -6.30 1.92
C THR A 299 8.97 -5.11 2.69
N ALA A 300 10.22 -5.18 3.18
CA ALA A 300 10.91 -4.05 3.80
C ALA A 300 11.13 -2.89 2.80
N THR A 301 11.48 -3.22 1.55
CA THR A 301 11.57 -2.25 0.45
C THR A 301 10.24 -1.52 0.24
N LEU A 302 9.14 -2.26 0.17
CA LEU A 302 7.80 -1.69 -0.03
C LEU A 302 7.33 -0.90 1.19
N TYR A 303 7.72 -1.31 2.39
CA TYR A 303 7.47 -0.56 3.62
C TYR A 303 8.13 0.82 3.58
N ASN A 304 9.40 0.87 3.19
CA ASN A 304 10.16 2.11 3.04
C ASN A 304 9.60 3.03 1.94
N LEU A 305 9.30 2.47 0.78
CA LEU A 305 8.91 3.26 -0.40
C LEU A 305 7.43 3.69 -0.37
N GLY A 306 6.56 2.93 0.29
CA GLY A 306 5.11 3.15 0.25
C GLY A 306 4.50 2.96 -1.15
N GLY A 307 3.23 3.32 -1.31
CA GLY A 307 2.52 3.30 -2.60
C GLY A 307 2.45 1.91 -3.25
N THR A 308 2.23 0.86 -2.46
CA THR A 308 2.33 -0.54 -2.89
C THR A 308 1.42 -0.88 -4.07
N LYS A 309 0.18 -0.40 -4.06
CA LYS A 309 -0.77 -0.58 -5.15
C LYS A 309 -0.26 0.00 -6.48
N ALA A 310 0.24 1.24 -6.46
CA ALA A 310 0.76 1.87 -7.68
C ALA A 310 2.00 1.14 -8.22
N ARG A 311 2.89 0.67 -7.32
CA ARG A 311 4.08 -0.11 -7.68
C ARG A 311 3.73 -1.48 -8.25
N ALA A 312 2.79 -2.18 -7.62
CA ALA A 312 2.27 -3.46 -8.12
C ALA A 312 1.63 -3.28 -9.51
N THR A 313 0.85 -2.22 -9.70
CA THR A 313 0.24 -1.89 -10.99
C THR A 313 1.29 -1.60 -12.07
N ALA A 314 2.30 -0.80 -11.75
CA ALA A 314 3.40 -0.50 -12.69
C ALA A 314 4.18 -1.77 -13.10
N LEU A 315 4.46 -2.65 -12.13
CA LEU A 315 5.14 -3.93 -12.39
C LEU A 315 4.27 -4.87 -13.25
N ALA A 316 2.96 -4.93 -12.98
CA ALA A 316 2.02 -5.70 -13.81
C ALA A 316 2.01 -5.22 -15.26
N GLN A 317 1.93 -3.90 -15.47
CA GLN A 317 1.96 -3.28 -16.81
C GLN A 317 3.29 -3.53 -17.54
N GLU A 318 4.41 -3.42 -16.82
CA GLU A 318 5.73 -3.74 -17.38
C GLU A 318 5.80 -5.21 -17.80
N ASN A 319 5.34 -6.12 -16.97
CA ASN A 319 5.34 -7.55 -17.25
C ASN A 319 4.40 -7.94 -18.37
N GLN A 320 3.27 -7.25 -18.52
CA GLN A 320 2.40 -7.42 -19.69
C GLN A 320 3.12 -7.08 -21.00
N LYS A 321 3.85 -5.95 -21.04
CA LYS A 321 4.64 -5.54 -22.20
C LYS A 321 5.80 -6.51 -22.47
N ARG A 322 6.47 -7.02 -21.43
CA ARG A 322 7.54 -8.00 -21.53
C ARG A 322 7.04 -9.32 -22.11
N SER A 323 5.94 -9.85 -21.59
CA SER A 323 5.29 -11.06 -22.09
C SER A 323 4.88 -10.93 -23.56
N ALA A 324 4.28 -9.81 -23.95
CA ALA A 324 3.93 -9.55 -25.36
C ALA A 324 5.15 -9.50 -26.28
N SER A 325 6.35 -9.24 -25.74
CA SER A 325 7.63 -9.21 -26.47
C SER A 325 8.44 -10.49 -26.29
N GLY A 326 7.87 -11.57 -25.74
CA GLY A 326 8.57 -12.85 -25.51
C GLY A 326 9.67 -12.79 -24.45
N LYS A 327 9.72 -11.75 -23.60
CA LYS A 327 10.72 -11.59 -22.55
C LYS A 327 10.23 -12.23 -21.24
N SER A 328 11.18 -12.72 -20.43
CA SER A 328 10.89 -13.21 -19.08
C SER A 328 10.26 -12.14 -18.20
N LEU A 329 9.46 -12.56 -17.20
CA LEU A 329 8.89 -11.64 -16.23
C LEU A 329 9.99 -10.93 -15.43
N LYS A 330 9.78 -9.65 -15.17
CA LYS A 330 10.58 -8.90 -14.20
C LYS A 330 10.05 -9.20 -12.80
N LEU A 331 10.89 -9.72 -11.94
CA LEU A 331 10.57 -9.91 -10.53
C LEU A 331 10.64 -8.57 -9.78
N PRO A 332 9.93 -8.44 -8.65
CA PRO A 332 10.17 -7.32 -7.74
C PRO A 332 11.62 -7.33 -7.23
N GLU A 333 12.21 -6.16 -7.11
CA GLU A 333 13.60 -5.95 -6.68
C GLU A 333 13.64 -5.19 -5.36
N GLU A 334 14.65 -5.51 -4.56
CA GLU A 334 14.91 -4.80 -3.31
C GLU A 334 15.68 -3.50 -3.55
N ASN A 335 15.42 -2.47 -2.71
CA ASN A 335 16.30 -1.31 -2.56
C ASN A 335 17.38 -1.58 -1.48
N TYR A 336 18.18 -0.57 -1.15
CA TYR A 336 19.22 -0.66 -0.11
C TYR A 336 18.70 -1.15 1.25
N TYR A 337 17.47 -0.87 1.56
CA TYR A 337 16.76 -1.28 2.77
C TYR A 337 16.51 -2.80 2.80
N GLY A 338 15.83 -3.26 1.76
CA GLY A 338 15.49 -4.67 1.61
C GLY A 338 16.73 -5.53 1.38
N TRP A 339 17.73 -4.98 0.71
CA TRP A 339 19.01 -5.67 0.53
C TRP A 339 19.67 -5.99 1.88
N LEU A 340 19.71 -5.02 2.81
CA LEU A 340 20.24 -5.26 4.18
C LEU A 340 19.45 -6.37 4.87
N VAL A 341 18.11 -6.32 4.81
CA VAL A 341 17.23 -7.29 5.48
C VAL A 341 17.51 -8.70 4.98
N ASN A 342 17.57 -8.90 3.67
CA ASN A 342 17.88 -10.22 3.11
C ASN A 342 19.32 -10.66 3.40
N ASN A 343 20.28 -9.72 3.36
CA ASN A 343 21.69 -10.02 3.63
C ASN A 343 21.94 -10.42 5.10
N ARG A 344 21.07 -10.01 6.01
CA ARG A 344 21.14 -10.29 7.45
C ARG A 344 20.04 -11.25 7.92
N ILE A 345 19.38 -11.96 7.02
CA ILE A 345 18.16 -12.73 7.32
C ILE A 345 18.36 -13.77 8.43
N ASP A 346 19.48 -14.46 8.44
CA ASP A 346 19.77 -15.49 9.46
C ASP A 346 19.91 -14.85 10.87
N THR A 347 20.59 -13.71 10.95
CA THR A 347 20.69 -12.92 12.20
C THR A 347 19.30 -12.48 12.67
N LEU A 348 18.46 -11.97 11.77
CA LEU A 348 17.12 -11.49 12.11
C LEU A 348 16.20 -12.65 12.53
N ARG A 349 16.30 -13.81 11.89
CA ARG A 349 15.57 -15.02 12.30
C ARG A 349 16.04 -15.54 13.65
N GLY A 350 17.34 -15.42 13.96
CA GLY A 350 17.90 -15.78 15.27
C GLY A 350 17.25 -15.03 16.44
N LEU A 351 16.75 -13.80 16.23
CA LEU A 351 16.04 -13.03 17.26
C LEU A 351 14.69 -13.63 17.67
N LEU A 352 14.12 -14.49 16.83
CA LEU A 352 12.79 -15.08 17.02
C LEU A 352 12.80 -16.40 17.78
N ASN A 353 14.00 -16.95 18.05
CA ASN A 353 14.24 -18.23 18.76
C ASN A 353 14.38 -18.06 20.28
#